data_bc3b707f72c2ada015bfdf871488b574
#
_entry.id   bc3b707f72c2ada015bfdf871488b574
#
_cell.length_a   1.000
_cell.length_b   1.000
_cell.length_c   1.000
_cell.angle_alpha   90.00
_cell.angle_beta   90.00
_cell.angle_gamma   90.00
#
_symmetry.space_group_name_H-M   'P 1'
#
loop_
_entity.id
_entity.type
_entity.pdbx_description
1 polymer ?
#
loop_
_entity_poly.entity_id
_entity_poly.type
_entity_poly.pdbx_seq_one_letter_code
_entity_poly.pdbx_strand_id
1 'polypeptide(L)'
;RVEDDVVDYVKGITERADQRLAFSGDNTIVALAGATGSGKSSLFNALAGAQLARSGVQRPTTRRAMAACWGPSNPDRLLDWLDVPVRTNMGSGKGLDGLVLLDLPDHDSTERENRLEVDRLVALVDMLVWVVDPQKYADAALHEGYLRPMADHADVMVVVLNQADRLTGPQLDQTTDDLRRLLDSEGLREVPLLCTSALTGAGVDELLHRLAGIVRTKRAGSARLGDDIT
;
A
#
# COMPACT_ATOMS: atom_id res chain seq x y z
N ARG A 1 32.61 -11.37 -4.18
CA ARG A 1 31.39 -12.02 -4.73
C ARG A 1 30.11 -11.64 -3.95
N VAL A 2 30.11 -11.73 -2.60
CA VAL A 2 28.96 -11.29 -1.76
C VAL A 2 28.90 -9.77 -1.66
N GLU A 3 30.05 -9.09 -1.59
CA GLU A 3 30.13 -7.62 -1.59
C GLU A 3 29.76 -7.01 -2.94
N ASP A 4 30.12 -7.64 -4.05
CA ASP A 4 29.77 -7.18 -5.39
C ASP A 4 28.26 -7.29 -5.63
N ASP A 5 27.64 -8.39 -5.21
CA ASP A 5 26.19 -8.62 -5.31
C ASP A 5 25.39 -7.60 -4.46
N VAL A 6 25.91 -7.19 -3.29
CA VAL A 6 25.29 -6.17 -2.43
C VAL A 6 25.43 -4.78 -3.03
N VAL A 7 26.60 -4.46 -3.59
CA VAL A 7 26.84 -3.17 -4.25
C VAL A 7 25.98 -2.99 -5.50
N ASP A 8 25.84 -4.03 -6.31
CA ASP A 8 24.97 -4.00 -7.50
C ASP A 8 23.48 -3.91 -7.12
N TYR A 9 23.09 -4.55 -6.02
CA TYR A 9 21.75 -4.44 -5.47
C TYR A 9 21.43 -3.01 -4.98
N VAL A 10 22.33 -2.40 -4.19
CA VAL A 10 22.16 -1.02 -3.68
C VAL A 10 22.13 -0.03 -4.82
N LYS A 11 23.01 -0.16 -5.83
CA LYS A 11 22.97 0.67 -7.04
C LYS A 11 21.64 0.54 -7.77
N GLY A 12 21.10 -0.69 -7.90
CA GLY A 12 19.81 -0.92 -8.54
C GLY A 12 18.65 -0.26 -7.81
N ILE A 13 18.67 -0.19 -6.47
CA ILE A 13 17.66 0.53 -5.66
C ILE A 13 17.80 2.03 -5.86
N THR A 14 19.04 2.58 -5.80
CA THR A 14 19.29 4.01 -5.94
C THR A 14 18.88 4.52 -7.34
N GLU A 15 19.27 3.79 -8.39
CA GLU A 15 18.88 4.12 -9.76
C GLU A 15 17.36 4.09 -9.97
N ARG A 16 16.65 3.16 -9.32
CA ARG A 16 15.19 3.09 -9.38
C ARG A 16 14.52 4.21 -8.59
N ALA A 17 15.07 4.60 -7.45
CA ALA A 17 14.58 5.73 -6.68
C ALA A 17 14.74 7.05 -7.46
N ASP A 18 15.88 7.25 -8.13
CA ASP A 18 16.14 8.42 -8.98
C ASP A 18 15.22 8.43 -10.22
N GLN A 19 15.02 7.29 -10.86
CA GLN A 19 14.07 7.15 -11.97
C GLN A 19 12.63 7.41 -11.51
N ARG A 20 12.25 6.94 -10.32
CA ARG A 20 10.95 7.23 -9.75
C ARG A 20 10.73 8.73 -9.54
N LEU A 21 11.73 9.45 -9.01
CA LEU A 21 11.65 10.90 -8.83
C LEU A 21 11.42 11.61 -10.17
N ALA A 22 12.01 11.13 -11.25
CA ALA A 22 11.79 11.66 -12.59
C ALA A 22 10.38 11.42 -13.14
N PHE A 23 9.66 10.36 -12.67
CA PHE A 23 8.30 10.03 -13.12
C PHE A 23 7.20 10.52 -12.17
N SER A 24 7.52 10.90 -10.93
CA SER A 24 6.52 11.05 -9.86
C SER A 24 6.12 12.49 -9.55
N GLY A 25 6.51 13.48 -10.37
CA GLY A 25 6.25 14.91 -10.06
C GLY A 25 4.81 15.20 -9.65
N ASP A 26 3.81 14.59 -10.31
CA ASP A 26 2.39 14.88 -10.13
C ASP A 26 1.55 13.74 -9.55
N ASN A 27 2.14 12.55 -9.34
CA ASN A 27 1.39 11.38 -8.91
C ASN A 27 1.81 10.90 -7.50
N THR A 28 0.80 10.59 -6.68
CA THR A 28 0.97 9.95 -5.37
C THR A 28 0.67 8.47 -5.51
N ILE A 29 1.67 7.62 -5.24
CA ILE A 29 1.55 6.17 -5.39
C ILE A 29 1.24 5.56 -4.04
N VAL A 30 0.11 4.87 -3.95
CA VAL A 30 -0.30 4.10 -2.78
C VAL A 30 -0.47 2.65 -3.19
N ALA A 31 0.16 1.72 -2.48
CA ALA A 31 -0.01 0.30 -2.73
C ALA A 31 -0.74 -0.41 -1.59
N LEU A 32 -1.64 -1.31 -1.95
CA LEU A 32 -2.24 -2.26 -1.02
C LEU A 32 -1.38 -3.53 -1.00
N ALA A 33 -0.88 -3.90 0.18
CA ALA A 33 -0.15 -5.12 0.43
C ALA A 33 -0.83 -5.95 1.54
N GLY A 34 -0.47 -7.22 1.67
CA GLY A 34 -1.01 -8.10 2.70
C GLY A 34 -1.22 -9.53 2.19
N ALA A 35 -1.47 -10.47 3.10
CA ALA A 35 -1.60 -11.89 2.80
C ALA A 35 -2.81 -12.22 1.93
N THR A 36 -2.75 -13.37 1.26
CA THR A 36 -3.88 -13.95 0.52
C THR A 36 -5.10 -14.11 1.44
N GLY A 37 -6.24 -13.58 1.00
CA GLY A 37 -7.50 -13.65 1.75
C GLY A 37 -7.73 -12.50 2.75
N SER A 38 -6.77 -11.58 2.93
CA SER A 38 -6.98 -10.38 3.78
C SER A 38 -8.02 -9.40 3.21
N GLY A 39 -8.40 -9.56 1.94
CA GLY A 39 -9.41 -8.75 1.28
C GLY A 39 -8.85 -7.50 0.59
N LYS A 40 -7.56 -7.47 0.21
CA LYS A 40 -6.93 -6.37 -0.55
C LYS A 40 -7.75 -5.94 -1.76
N SER A 41 -8.06 -6.88 -2.67
CA SER A 41 -8.80 -6.58 -3.89
C SER A 41 -10.24 -6.11 -3.62
N SER A 42 -10.87 -6.60 -2.54
CA SER A 42 -12.17 -6.10 -2.11
C SER A 42 -12.07 -4.67 -1.58
N LEU A 43 -11.03 -4.38 -0.79
CA LEU A 43 -10.75 -3.03 -0.28
C LEU A 43 -10.37 -2.08 -1.42
N PHE A 44 -9.57 -2.55 -2.39
CA PHE A 44 -9.26 -1.81 -3.61
C PHE A 44 -10.55 -1.38 -4.35
N ASN A 45 -11.47 -2.32 -4.56
CA ASN A 45 -12.76 -2.05 -5.19
C ASN A 45 -13.60 -1.06 -4.39
N ALA A 46 -13.64 -1.19 -3.06
CA ALA A 46 -14.36 -0.28 -2.18
C ALA A 46 -13.80 1.14 -2.24
N LEU A 47 -12.47 1.31 -2.21
CA LEU A 47 -11.78 2.60 -2.35
C LEU A 47 -12.01 3.21 -3.74
N ALA A 48 -11.96 2.39 -4.79
CA ALA A 48 -12.25 2.82 -6.15
C ALA A 48 -13.74 3.20 -6.35
N GLY A 49 -14.64 2.63 -5.55
CA GLY A 49 -16.09 2.76 -5.76
C GLY A 49 -16.58 2.02 -7.00
N ALA A 50 -15.82 1.02 -7.48
CA ALA A 50 -16.10 0.24 -8.69
C ALA A 50 -15.54 -1.18 -8.58
N GLN A 51 -16.14 -2.14 -9.27
CA GLN A 51 -15.66 -3.52 -9.31
C GLN A 51 -14.57 -3.68 -10.38
N LEU A 52 -13.35 -3.33 -10.05
CA LEU A 52 -12.19 -3.38 -10.96
C LEU A 52 -11.42 -4.70 -10.81
N ALA A 53 -11.10 -5.07 -9.59
CA ALA A 53 -10.42 -6.31 -9.27
C ALA A 53 -11.42 -7.45 -9.05
N ARG A 54 -11.07 -8.66 -9.50
CA ARG A 54 -11.86 -9.86 -9.19
C ARG A 54 -11.60 -10.26 -7.74
N SER A 55 -12.64 -10.18 -6.92
CA SER A 55 -12.64 -10.71 -5.56
C SER A 55 -13.25 -12.12 -5.57
N GLY A 56 -12.60 -13.12 -4.98
CA GLY A 56 -13.14 -14.49 -4.96
C GLY A 56 -12.33 -15.45 -4.09
N VAL A 57 -12.95 -16.59 -3.75
CA VAL A 57 -12.39 -17.63 -2.88
C VAL A 57 -11.37 -18.53 -3.60
N GLN A 58 -11.30 -18.50 -4.94
CA GLN A 58 -10.37 -19.32 -5.72
C GLN A 58 -8.99 -18.70 -5.78
N ARG A 59 -7.98 -19.39 -5.31
CA ARG A 59 -6.56 -18.99 -5.30
C ARG A 59 -5.86 -19.31 -6.63
N PRO A 60 -4.93 -18.48 -7.12
CA PRO A 60 -4.63 -17.08 -6.72
C PRO A 60 -5.62 -16.11 -7.37
N THR A 61 -6.13 -15.14 -6.60
CA THR A 61 -7.16 -14.19 -7.05
C THR A 61 -6.59 -13.08 -7.91
N THR A 62 -5.41 -12.55 -7.58
CA THR A 62 -4.75 -11.47 -8.32
C THR A 62 -3.42 -11.98 -8.87
N ARG A 63 -3.36 -12.21 -10.19
CA ARG A 63 -2.14 -12.68 -10.86
C ARG A 63 -1.27 -11.57 -11.41
N ARG A 64 -1.80 -10.36 -11.55
CA ARG A 64 -1.11 -9.19 -12.08
C ARG A 64 -1.51 -7.96 -11.29
N ALA A 65 -0.55 -7.06 -11.08
CA ALA A 65 -0.81 -5.79 -10.45
C ALA A 65 -1.85 -4.98 -11.24
N MET A 66 -2.71 -4.25 -10.52
CA MET A 66 -3.74 -3.38 -11.07
C MET A 66 -3.60 -1.98 -10.50
N ALA A 67 -3.97 -0.96 -11.29
CA ALA A 67 -3.97 0.43 -10.89
C ALA A 67 -5.34 1.09 -11.11
N ALA A 68 -5.78 1.87 -10.12
CA ALA A 68 -6.82 2.88 -10.26
C ALA A 68 -6.18 4.26 -10.15
N CYS A 69 -6.43 5.12 -11.15
CA CYS A 69 -5.76 6.41 -11.30
C CYS A 69 -6.78 7.53 -11.32
N TRP A 70 -6.60 8.54 -10.47
CA TRP A 70 -7.48 9.72 -10.38
C TRP A 70 -6.80 10.96 -10.93
N GLY A 71 -7.61 11.81 -11.58
CA GLY A 71 -7.20 13.11 -12.09
C GLY A 71 -6.76 13.10 -13.55
N PRO A 72 -6.37 14.27 -14.06
CA PRO A 72 -6.03 14.48 -15.47
C PRO A 72 -4.61 14.01 -15.83
N SER A 73 -3.75 13.74 -14.84
CA SER A 73 -2.38 13.28 -15.09
C SER A 73 -2.38 11.89 -15.72
N ASN A 74 -1.48 11.67 -16.67
CA ASN A 74 -1.30 10.37 -17.28
C ASN A 74 -0.09 9.65 -16.64
N PRO A 75 -0.31 8.65 -15.76
CA PRO A 75 0.75 7.91 -15.10
C PRO A 75 1.30 6.74 -15.94
N ASP A 76 0.99 6.64 -17.23
CA ASP A 76 1.31 5.46 -18.05
C ASP A 76 2.80 5.12 -18.03
N ARG A 77 3.69 6.10 -18.17
CA ARG A 77 5.13 5.87 -18.15
C ARG A 77 5.60 5.30 -16.80
N LEU A 78 5.02 5.79 -15.70
CA LEU A 78 5.27 5.29 -14.36
C LEU A 78 4.75 3.86 -14.20
N LEU A 79 3.54 3.58 -14.68
CA LEU A 79 2.91 2.26 -14.59
C LEU A 79 3.57 1.24 -15.54
N ASP A 80 4.13 1.67 -16.67
CA ASP A 80 4.97 0.84 -17.52
C ASP A 80 6.25 0.43 -16.79
N TRP A 81 6.88 1.40 -16.13
CA TRP A 81 8.08 1.15 -15.34
C TRP A 81 7.83 0.23 -14.13
N LEU A 82 6.65 0.33 -13.50
CA LEU A 82 6.20 -0.54 -12.40
C LEU A 82 5.72 -1.92 -12.85
N ASP A 83 5.64 -2.16 -14.17
CA ASP A 83 5.05 -3.38 -14.78
C ASP A 83 3.60 -3.63 -14.33
N VAL A 84 2.80 -2.55 -14.32
CA VAL A 84 1.37 -2.59 -13.99
C VAL A 84 0.54 -2.53 -15.29
N PRO A 85 0.12 -3.68 -15.84
CA PRO A 85 -0.54 -3.74 -17.14
C PRO A 85 -2.03 -3.37 -17.11
N VAL A 86 -2.69 -3.55 -15.95
CA VAL A 86 -4.14 -3.29 -15.82
C VAL A 86 -4.35 -1.94 -15.17
N ARG A 87 -4.93 -0.99 -15.91
CA ARG A 87 -5.08 0.41 -15.49
C ARG A 87 -6.50 0.89 -15.72
N THR A 88 -7.05 1.60 -14.76
CA THR A 88 -8.38 2.19 -14.87
C THR A 88 -8.32 3.65 -14.47
N ASN A 89 -8.78 4.54 -15.37
CA ASN A 89 -8.93 5.95 -15.06
C ASN A 89 -10.27 6.16 -14.34
N MET A 90 -10.21 6.72 -13.14
CA MET A 90 -11.36 6.96 -12.26
C MET A 90 -11.96 8.36 -12.45
N GLY A 91 -11.38 9.17 -13.36
CA GLY A 91 -11.75 10.57 -13.51
C GLY A 91 -11.23 11.46 -12.39
N SER A 92 -11.74 12.68 -12.29
CA SER A 92 -11.36 13.67 -11.28
C SER A 92 -12.39 13.76 -10.17
N GLY A 93 -11.96 14.08 -8.96
CA GLY A 93 -12.85 14.36 -7.84
C GLY A 93 -12.42 13.75 -6.52
N LYS A 94 -13.23 13.96 -5.49
CA LYS A 94 -13.01 13.50 -4.11
C LYS A 94 -11.67 13.95 -3.48
N GLY A 95 -10.96 14.91 -4.08
CA GLY A 95 -9.65 15.33 -3.60
C GLY A 95 -8.55 14.29 -3.81
N LEU A 96 -8.76 13.34 -4.72
CA LEU A 96 -7.84 12.23 -5.03
C LEU A 96 -7.05 12.47 -6.33
N ASP A 97 -7.19 13.62 -6.98
CA ASP A 97 -6.50 13.90 -8.23
C ASP A 97 -4.98 13.73 -8.07
N GLY A 98 -4.38 12.93 -8.94
CA GLY A 98 -2.99 12.52 -8.84
C GLY A 98 -2.74 11.26 -8.01
N LEU A 99 -3.77 10.65 -7.41
CA LEU A 99 -3.63 9.35 -6.75
C LEU A 99 -3.50 8.22 -7.79
N VAL A 100 -2.54 7.35 -7.57
CA VAL A 100 -2.38 6.05 -8.21
C VAL A 100 -2.46 4.99 -7.11
N LEU A 101 -3.58 4.28 -7.03
CA LEU A 101 -3.79 3.18 -6.09
C LEU A 101 -3.47 1.86 -6.78
N LEU A 102 -2.59 1.07 -6.18
CA LEU A 102 -2.14 -0.22 -6.68
C LEU A 102 -2.73 -1.37 -5.85
N ASP A 103 -3.29 -2.37 -6.50
CA ASP A 103 -3.57 -3.70 -5.92
C ASP A 103 -2.44 -4.64 -6.37
N LEU A 104 -1.57 -4.99 -5.42
CA LEU A 104 -0.41 -5.85 -5.70
C LEU A 104 -0.81 -7.32 -5.63
N PRO A 105 -0.19 -8.20 -6.45
CA PRO A 105 -0.36 -9.64 -6.33
C PRO A 105 -0.04 -10.14 -4.93
N ASP A 106 -0.67 -11.25 -4.55
CA ASP A 106 -0.33 -11.94 -3.31
C ASP A 106 1.09 -12.52 -3.42
N HIS A 107 1.93 -12.24 -2.42
CA HIS A 107 3.29 -12.78 -2.36
C HIS A 107 3.32 -13.99 -1.43
N ASP A 108 3.57 -15.17 -2.02
CA ASP A 108 3.85 -16.43 -1.31
C ASP A 108 5.37 -16.71 -1.38
N SER A 109 6.20 -15.79 -0.86
CA SER A 109 7.65 -15.88 -0.98
C SER A 109 8.36 -16.32 0.32
N THR A 110 9.61 -16.79 0.21
CA THR A 110 10.44 -17.20 1.35
C THR A 110 10.98 -15.98 2.12
N GLU A 111 11.39 -16.13 3.38
CA GLU A 111 11.79 -15.02 4.27
C GLU A 111 12.85 -14.07 3.70
N ARG A 112 13.81 -14.57 2.91
CA ARG A 112 14.84 -13.72 2.28
C ARG A 112 14.32 -12.90 1.12
N GLU A 113 13.43 -13.48 0.33
CA GLU A 113 12.78 -12.81 -0.80
C GLU A 113 11.82 -11.73 -0.29
N ASN A 114 11.17 -11.96 0.85
CA ASN A 114 10.23 -11.01 1.47
C ASN A 114 10.89 -9.67 1.83
N ARG A 115 12.07 -9.68 2.45
CA ARG A 115 12.74 -8.43 2.85
C ARG A 115 13.15 -7.59 1.65
N LEU A 116 13.72 -8.21 0.62
CA LEU A 116 14.11 -7.53 -0.61
C LEU A 116 12.90 -6.96 -1.36
N GLU A 117 11.77 -7.62 -1.26
CA GLU A 117 10.54 -7.16 -1.88
C GLU A 117 9.88 -6.02 -1.10
N VAL A 118 9.91 -6.06 0.23
CA VAL A 118 9.49 -4.95 1.10
C VAL A 118 10.32 -3.70 0.78
N ASP A 119 11.64 -3.79 0.78
CA ASP A 119 12.53 -2.67 0.46
C ASP A 119 12.25 -2.12 -0.95
N ARG A 120 11.99 -3.01 -1.90
CA ARG A 120 11.61 -2.63 -3.26
C ARG A 120 10.27 -1.90 -3.30
N LEU A 121 9.26 -2.40 -2.60
CA LEU A 121 7.93 -1.80 -2.56
C LEU A 121 7.97 -0.41 -1.92
N VAL A 122 8.65 -0.29 -0.77
CA VAL A 122 8.79 0.99 -0.06
C VAL A 122 9.50 2.03 -0.93
N ALA A 123 10.53 1.64 -1.67
CA ALA A 123 11.23 2.54 -2.59
C ALA A 123 10.33 3.03 -3.75
N LEU A 124 9.25 2.32 -4.05
CA LEU A 124 8.37 2.59 -5.20
C LEU A 124 7.09 3.37 -4.84
N VAL A 125 6.67 3.38 -3.58
CA VAL A 125 5.40 3.96 -3.15
C VAL A 125 5.60 5.19 -2.25
N ASP A 126 4.61 6.06 -2.21
CA ASP A 126 4.54 7.16 -1.25
C ASP A 126 3.85 6.72 0.03
N MET A 127 3.03 5.67 -0.05
CA MET A 127 2.43 5.02 1.10
C MET A 127 2.13 3.57 0.81
N LEU A 128 2.38 2.71 1.79
CA LEU A 128 2.00 1.33 1.82
C LEU A 128 0.83 1.12 2.79
N VAL A 129 -0.28 0.60 2.28
CA VAL A 129 -1.43 0.20 3.08
C VAL A 129 -1.35 -1.30 3.30
N TRP A 130 -0.97 -1.71 4.51
CA TRP A 130 -0.85 -3.11 4.86
C TRP A 130 -2.18 -3.67 5.37
N VAL A 131 -2.79 -4.57 4.60
CA VAL A 131 -4.13 -5.11 4.85
C VAL A 131 -4.02 -6.46 5.57
N VAL A 132 -4.54 -6.53 6.79
CA VAL A 132 -4.65 -7.74 7.59
C VAL A 132 -6.13 -8.10 7.81
N ASP A 133 -6.40 -9.35 8.16
CA ASP A 133 -7.73 -9.84 8.49
C ASP A 133 -7.79 -10.38 9.93
N PRO A 134 -8.98 -10.49 10.54
CA PRO A 134 -9.13 -10.92 11.93
C PRO A 134 -8.68 -12.35 12.24
N GLN A 135 -8.47 -13.18 11.22
CA GLN A 135 -8.05 -14.58 11.42
C GLN A 135 -6.53 -14.74 11.39
N LYS A 136 -5.83 -13.82 10.69
CA LYS A 136 -4.39 -13.95 10.42
C LYS A 136 -3.56 -12.76 10.90
N TYR A 137 -4.17 -11.76 11.56
CA TYR A 137 -3.43 -10.56 12.00
C TYR A 137 -2.26 -10.87 12.94
N ALA A 138 -2.31 -12.00 13.67
CA ALA A 138 -1.25 -12.44 14.58
C ALA A 138 -0.37 -13.56 13.99
N ASP A 139 -0.41 -13.79 12.68
CA ASP A 139 0.44 -14.78 12.00
C ASP A 139 1.92 -14.38 12.10
N ALA A 140 2.75 -15.24 12.69
CA ALA A 140 4.17 -15.00 12.85
C ALA A 140 4.89 -14.75 11.52
N ALA A 141 4.50 -15.45 10.44
CA ALA A 141 5.08 -15.22 9.12
C ALA A 141 4.80 -13.82 8.58
N LEU A 142 3.63 -13.25 8.90
CA LEU A 142 3.29 -11.87 8.57
C LEU A 142 4.20 -10.90 9.33
N HIS A 143 4.33 -11.09 10.64
CA HIS A 143 5.07 -10.20 11.52
C HIS A 143 6.58 -10.26 11.26
N GLU A 144 7.16 -11.43 11.23
CA GLU A 144 8.60 -11.63 11.04
C GLU A 144 9.04 -11.38 9.59
N GLY A 145 8.21 -11.77 8.62
CA GLY A 145 8.53 -11.65 7.21
C GLY A 145 8.33 -10.24 6.64
N TYR A 146 7.36 -9.47 7.16
CA TYR A 146 6.96 -8.21 6.55
C TYR A 146 6.90 -7.03 7.53
N LEU A 147 6.14 -7.12 8.62
CA LEU A 147 5.89 -5.95 9.46
C LEU A 147 7.14 -5.48 10.22
N ARG A 148 7.89 -6.41 10.84
CA ARG A 148 9.13 -6.09 11.55
C ARG A 148 10.21 -5.49 10.62
N PRO A 149 10.47 -6.01 9.41
CA PRO A 149 11.37 -5.37 8.46
C PRO A 149 10.95 -3.94 8.05
N MET A 150 9.66 -3.61 8.17
CA MET A 150 9.13 -2.29 7.84
C MET A 150 9.24 -1.25 8.95
N ALA A 151 9.77 -1.59 10.13
CA ALA A 151 9.89 -0.66 11.25
C ALA A 151 10.68 0.61 10.89
N ASP A 152 11.68 0.49 10.02
CA ASP A 152 12.49 1.63 9.53
C ASP A 152 11.73 2.52 8.53
N HIS A 153 10.52 2.12 8.10
CA HIS A 153 9.69 2.79 7.10
C HIS A 153 8.27 3.09 7.62
N ALA A 154 8.14 3.21 8.95
CA ALA A 154 6.85 3.43 9.63
C ALA A 154 6.12 4.70 9.16
N ASP A 155 6.85 5.71 8.70
CA ASP A 155 6.36 7.00 8.21
C ASP A 155 5.57 6.90 6.89
N VAL A 156 5.87 5.89 6.07
CA VAL A 156 5.18 5.63 4.79
C VAL A 156 4.20 4.46 4.87
N MET A 157 3.75 4.09 6.07
CA MET A 157 2.92 2.91 6.30
C MET A 157 1.60 3.23 7.01
N VAL A 158 0.56 2.49 6.65
CA VAL A 158 -0.73 2.40 7.37
C VAL A 158 -1.11 0.93 7.48
N VAL A 159 -1.52 0.47 8.65
CA VAL A 159 -2.08 -0.86 8.84
C VAL A 159 -3.60 -0.79 8.85
N VAL A 160 -4.24 -1.69 8.12
CA VAL A 160 -5.69 -1.77 8.00
C VAL A 160 -6.17 -3.15 8.42
N LEU A 161 -6.91 -3.22 9.52
CA LEU A 161 -7.67 -4.42 9.92
C LEU A 161 -8.96 -4.43 9.10
N ASN A 162 -8.95 -5.15 8.00
CA ASN A 162 -10.10 -5.31 7.12
C ASN A 162 -11.00 -6.46 7.58
N GLN A 163 -12.19 -6.58 6.98
CA GLN A 163 -13.21 -7.57 7.35
C GLN A 163 -13.70 -7.41 8.80
N ALA A 164 -13.73 -6.18 9.30
CA ALA A 164 -14.22 -5.84 10.64
C ALA A 164 -15.69 -6.24 10.87
N ASP A 165 -16.47 -6.38 9.78
CA ASP A 165 -17.87 -6.89 9.80
C ASP A 165 -17.99 -8.33 10.29
N ARG A 166 -16.91 -9.10 10.33
CA ARG A 166 -16.87 -10.47 10.87
C ARG A 166 -16.80 -10.53 12.39
N LEU A 167 -16.54 -9.40 13.03
CA LEU A 167 -16.37 -9.28 14.47
C LEU A 167 -17.57 -8.55 15.10
N THR A 168 -17.96 -8.96 16.31
CA THR A 168 -18.85 -8.15 17.16
C THR A 168 -18.07 -6.94 17.72
N GLY A 169 -18.77 -5.90 18.21
CA GLY A 169 -18.11 -4.72 18.78
C GLY A 169 -17.01 -5.06 19.79
N PRO A 170 -17.29 -5.84 20.87
CA PRO A 170 -16.26 -6.23 21.84
C PRO A 170 -15.10 -7.04 21.25
N GLN A 171 -15.36 -7.89 20.23
CA GLN A 171 -14.32 -8.63 19.54
C GLN A 171 -13.44 -7.71 18.68
N LEU A 172 -14.04 -6.70 18.03
CA LEU A 172 -13.31 -5.72 17.25
C LEU A 172 -12.37 -4.91 18.14
N ASP A 173 -12.86 -4.42 19.27
CA ASP A 173 -12.05 -3.69 20.25
C ASP A 173 -10.87 -4.53 20.73
N GLN A 174 -11.14 -5.77 21.16
CA GLN A 174 -10.11 -6.70 21.61
C GLN A 174 -9.08 -6.99 20.52
N THR A 175 -9.50 -7.26 19.28
CA THR A 175 -8.60 -7.55 18.16
C THR A 175 -7.76 -6.34 17.80
N THR A 176 -8.34 -5.15 17.83
CA THR A 176 -7.64 -3.88 17.57
C THR A 176 -6.58 -3.60 18.61
N ASP A 177 -6.91 -3.78 19.90
CA ASP A 177 -5.96 -3.62 21.02
C ASP A 177 -4.82 -4.64 20.94
N ASP A 178 -5.12 -5.86 20.55
CA ASP A 178 -4.13 -6.93 20.39
C ASP A 178 -3.17 -6.64 19.25
N LEU A 179 -3.71 -6.27 18.08
CA LEU A 179 -2.90 -5.88 16.92
C LEU A 179 -2.05 -4.65 17.24
N ARG A 180 -2.59 -3.65 17.97
CA ARG A 180 -1.81 -2.48 18.41
C ARG A 180 -0.63 -2.90 19.28
N ARG A 181 -0.82 -3.80 20.25
CA ARG A 181 0.28 -4.33 21.10
C ARG A 181 1.34 -5.05 20.28
N LEU A 182 0.93 -5.84 19.28
CA LEU A 182 1.86 -6.50 18.38
C LEU A 182 2.70 -5.48 17.58
N LEU A 183 2.06 -4.50 16.96
CA LEU A 183 2.73 -3.43 16.23
C LEU A 183 3.70 -2.64 17.12
N ASP A 184 3.30 -2.32 18.36
CA ASP A 184 4.15 -1.64 19.34
C ASP A 184 5.40 -2.45 19.66
N SER A 185 5.28 -3.77 19.81
CA SER A 185 6.40 -4.68 20.09
C SER A 185 7.39 -4.81 18.92
N GLU A 186 6.97 -4.46 17.71
CA GLU A 186 7.76 -4.52 16.47
C GLU A 186 8.36 -3.18 16.05
N GLY A 187 8.19 -2.14 16.87
CA GLY A 187 8.70 -0.80 16.56
C GLY A 187 7.76 0.04 15.68
N LEU A 188 6.53 -0.43 15.43
CA LEU A 188 5.52 0.21 14.59
C LEU A 188 4.47 0.99 15.41
N ARG A 189 4.87 1.54 16.57
CA ARG A 189 3.97 2.24 17.49
C ARG A 189 3.22 3.41 16.86
N GLU A 190 3.90 4.21 16.05
CA GLU A 190 3.36 5.41 15.43
C GLU A 190 2.58 5.13 14.13
N VAL A 191 2.62 3.88 13.64
CA VAL A 191 1.90 3.51 12.42
C VAL A 191 0.40 3.57 12.68
N PRO A 192 -0.36 4.32 11.85
CA PRO A 192 -1.81 4.38 11.97
C PRO A 192 -2.43 3.00 11.77
N LEU A 193 -3.38 2.64 12.64
CA LEU A 193 -4.19 1.42 12.54
C LEU A 193 -5.66 1.83 12.32
N LEU A 194 -6.23 1.39 11.21
CA LEU A 194 -7.62 1.63 10.84
C LEU A 194 -8.38 0.31 10.76
N CYS A 195 -9.66 0.34 11.14
CA CYS A 195 -10.55 -0.80 10.99
C CYS A 195 -11.49 -0.55 9.79
N THR A 196 -11.55 -1.51 8.85
CA THR A 196 -12.41 -1.37 7.67
C THR A 196 -13.24 -2.63 7.41
N SER A 197 -14.32 -2.44 6.68
CA SER A 197 -15.05 -3.51 6.02
C SER A 197 -15.28 -3.13 4.57
N ALA A 198 -14.58 -3.78 3.66
CA ALA A 198 -14.82 -3.61 2.23
C ALA A 198 -16.23 -4.07 1.81
N LEU A 199 -16.88 -4.92 2.61
CA LEU A 199 -18.23 -5.43 2.35
C LEU A 199 -19.31 -4.39 2.71
N THR A 200 -19.19 -3.76 3.88
CA THR A 200 -20.20 -2.82 4.40
C THR A 200 -19.87 -1.36 4.11
N GLY A 201 -18.63 -1.06 3.72
CA GLY A 201 -18.12 0.31 3.55
C GLY A 201 -17.65 0.96 4.85
N ALA A 202 -17.79 0.31 6.00
CA ALA A 202 -17.33 0.88 7.27
C ALA A 202 -15.83 1.17 7.23
N GLY A 203 -15.41 2.35 7.72
CA GLY A 203 -14.02 2.80 7.77
C GLY A 203 -13.36 3.12 6.41
N VAL A 204 -14.03 2.82 5.28
CA VAL A 204 -13.47 3.08 3.93
C VAL A 204 -13.31 4.57 3.68
N ASP A 205 -14.29 5.40 4.09
CA ASP A 205 -14.21 6.84 3.92
C ASP A 205 -13.09 7.47 4.77
N GLU A 206 -12.81 6.94 5.96
CA GLU A 206 -11.70 7.39 6.78
C GLU A 206 -10.35 7.12 6.09
N LEU A 207 -10.19 5.92 5.53
CA LEU A 207 -9.00 5.59 4.73
C LEU A 207 -8.89 6.50 3.50
N LEU A 208 -9.97 6.74 2.76
CA LEU A 208 -9.99 7.68 1.62
C LEU A 208 -9.59 9.10 2.03
N HIS A 209 -10.07 9.60 3.15
CA HIS A 209 -9.67 10.92 3.66
C HIS A 209 -8.18 11.00 3.99
N ARG A 210 -7.61 9.93 4.54
CA ARG A 210 -6.17 9.83 4.80
C ARG A 210 -5.38 9.85 3.49
N LEU A 211 -5.78 9.06 2.49
CA LEU A 211 -5.14 9.04 1.17
C LEU A 211 -5.21 10.42 0.49
N ALA A 212 -6.36 11.08 0.53
CA ALA A 212 -6.50 12.46 0.03
C ALA A 212 -5.58 13.46 0.76
N GLY A 213 -5.34 13.23 2.06
CA GLY A 213 -4.38 14.03 2.84
C GLY A 213 -2.96 13.92 2.29
N ILE A 214 -2.51 12.70 2.00
CA ILE A 214 -1.18 12.44 1.44
C ILE A 214 -1.01 13.09 0.07
N VAL A 215 -2.03 12.93 -0.80
CA VAL A 215 -2.04 13.58 -2.13
C VAL A 215 -1.86 15.09 -1.99
N ARG A 216 -2.61 15.73 -1.07
CA ARG A 216 -2.49 17.18 -0.84
C ARG A 216 -1.11 17.58 -0.35
N THR A 217 -0.55 16.85 0.61
CA THR A 217 0.78 17.13 1.18
C THR A 217 1.86 17.03 0.11
N LYS A 218 1.83 15.98 -0.70
CA LYS A 218 2.81 15.78 -1.78
C LYS A 218 2.72 16.86 -2.84
N ARG A 219 1.51 17.21 -3.29
CA ARG A 219 1.30 18.29 -4.28
C ARG A 219 1.79 19.65 -3.76
N ALA A 220 1.54 19.95 -2.48
CA ALA A 220 2.04 21.19 -1.87
C ALA A 220 3.57 21.21 -1.79
N GLY A 221 4.22 20.07 -1.54
CA GLY A 221 5.68 19.94 -1.56
C GLY A 221 6.26 20.14 -2.96
N SER A 222 5.68 19.51 -3.97
CA SER A 222 6.12 19.65 -5.37
C SER A 222 5.96 21.08 -5.91
N ALA A 223 4.86 21.77 -5.56
CA ALA A 223 4.65 23.16 -5.97
C ALA A 223 5.72 24.09 -5.41
N ARG A 224 6.10 23.94 -4.12
CA ARG A 224 7.16 24.76 -3.50
C ARG A 224 8.52 24.56 -4.16
N LEU A 225 8.87 23.31 -4.52
CA LEU A 225 10.13 23.03 -5.21
C LEU A 225 10.17 23.60 -6.64
N GLY A 226 9.02 23.72 -7.31
CA GLY A 226 8.90 24.37 -8.61
C GLY A 226 9.09 25.87 -8.57
N ASP A 227 8.65 26.53 -7.50
CA ASP A 227 8.77 27.99 -7.34
C ASP A 227 10.21 28.42 -6.97
N ASP A 228 11.00 27.56 -6.31
CA ASP A 228 12.39 27.83 -5.92
C ASP A 228 13.40 27.71 -7.08
N ILE A 229 12.98 27.18 -8.25
CA ILE A 229 13.85 26.95 -9.43
C ILE A 229 13.63 28.03 -10.52
N THR A 230 12.70 28.96 -10.32
CA THR A 230 12.38 30.04 -11.28
C THR A 230 13.00 31.35 -10.81
#